data_94d5d2a7d4f5783dd4080beda19d5d4e
#
_entry.id   94d5d2a7d4f5783dd4080beda19d5d4e
#
_cell.length_a   1.000
_cell.length_b   1.000
_cell.length_c   1.000
_cell.angle_alpha   90.00
_cell.angle_beta   90.00
_cell.angle_gamma   90.00
#
_symmetry.space_group_name_H-M   'P 1'
#
loop_
_entity.id
_entity.type
_entity.pdbx_description
1 polymer ?
#
loop_
_entity_poly.entity_id
_entity_poly.type
_entity_poly.pdbx_seq_one_letter_code
_entity_poly.pdbx_strand_id
1 'polypeptide(L)'
;MNETTYNGSPELQTTERVGAGILGALLLSLVGGAISFALSRVNIIAGIAGLVSILLGYWGYCKFAGVKYSMKGLVIAIVLSVLVQIGAYYFSVAFELWMQLKDEIPGVTLGLCMEKLPEIVSSDSEIMGGVVKDLGLLLLFMAIASFYYVRTILQRIKAEKANEQPAAQESFPDLEQ
;
A
#
# COMPACT_ATOMS: atom_id res chain seq x y z
N MET A 1 41.73 28.00 -30.70
CA MET A 1 40.27 27.85 -30.69
C MET A 1 39.97 26.35 -30.66
N ASN A 2 39.80 25.76 -29.49
CA ASN A 2 39.32 24.42 -29.33
C ASN A 2 38.13 24.51 -28.33
N GLU A 3 36.93 24.48 -28.90
CA GLU A 3 35.71 24.31 -28.16
C GLU A 3 35.67 22.89 -27.63
N THR A 4 36.02 22.69 -26.38
CA THR A 4 35.71 21.47 -25.65
C THR A 4 34.21 21.45 -25.38
N THR A 5 33.49 20.76 -26.24
CA THR A 5 32.11 20.40 -26.07
C THR A 5 31.99 19.58 -24.77
N TYR A 6 31.49 20.21 -23.72
CA TYR A 6 31.12 19.57 -22.48
C TYR A 6 29.91 18.70 -22.76
N ASN A 7 30.15 17.43 -23.04
CA ASN A 7 29.11 16.41 -23.13
C ASN A 7 28.64 16.08 -21.72
N GLY A 8 27.83 16.97 -21.16
CA GLY A 8 26.99 16.63 -20.00
C GLY A 8 26.06 15.51 -20.42
N SER A 9 26.33 14.31 -19.95
CA SER A 9 25.39 13.19 -20.10
C SER A 9 24.03 13.66 -19.62
N PRO A 10 22.96 13.55 -20.42
CA PRO A 10 21.64 13.86 -19.94
C PRO A 10 21.37 12.86 -18.82
N GLU A 11 21.34 13.34 -17.57
CA GLU A 11 20.71 12.62 -16.50
C GLU A 11 19.34 12.25 -17.02
N LEU A 12 19.13 10.97 -17.26
CA LEU A 12 17.83 10.39 -17.51
C LEU A 12 17.02 10.64 -16.23
N GLN A 13 16.43 11.84 -16.13
CA GLN A 13 15.32 12.07 -15.24
C GLN A 13 14.26 11.06 -15.68
N THR A 14 14.27 9.90 -15.06
CA THR A 14 13.24 8.89 -15.24
C THR A 14 11.93 9.55 -14.80
N THR A 15 11.20 10.07 -15.80
CA THR A 15 9.91 10.70 -15.58
C THR A 15 9.03 9.67 -14.87
N GLU A 16 8.71 9.94 -13.62
CA GLU A 16 7.88 9.07 -12.79
C GLU A 16 6.56 8.78 -13.51
N ARG A 17 6.34 7.54 -13.91
CA ARG A 17 5.10 7.11 -14.57
C ARG A 17 4.03 6.85 -13.52
N VAL A 18 3.45 7.92 -12.99
CA VAL A 18 2.47 7.86 -11.89
C VAL A 18 1.30 6.92 -12.22
N GLY A 19 0.75 6.99 -13.44
CA GLY A 19 -0.36 6.12 -13.85
C GLY A 19 -0.02 4.64 -13.80
N ALA A 20 1.16 4.26 -14.32
CA ALA A 20 1.64 2.87 -14.22
C ALA A 20 1.92 2.48 -12.76
N GLY A 21 2.46 3.41 -11.96
CA GLY A 21 2.67 3.20 -10.53
C GLY A 21 1.38 2.91 -9.77
N ILE A 22 0.30 3.65 -10.04
CA ILE A 22 -1.03 3.42 -9.45
C ILE A 22 -1.54 2.02 -9.79
N LEU A 23 -1.45 1.60 -11.05
CA LEU A 23 -1.86 0.26 -11.47
C LEU A 23 -1.02 -0.82 -10.77
N GLY A 24 0.28 -0.63 -10.67
CA GLY A 24 1.18 -1.54 -9.96
C GLY A 24 0.85 -1.63 -8.47
N ALA A 25 0.60 -0.49 -7.82
CA ALA A 25 0.18 -0.45 -6.43
C ALA A 25 -1.15 -1.17 -6.21
N LEU A 26 -2.15 -0.94 -7.07
CA LEU A 26 -3.46 -1.57 -6.97
C LEU A 26 -3.35 -3.10 -7.12
N LEU A 27 -2.68 -3.58 -8.17
CA LEU A 27 -2.54 -5.01 -8.42
C LEU A 27 -1.86 -5.74 -7.27
N LEU A 28 -0.76 -5.19 -6.75
CA LEU A 28 -0.05 -5.83 -5.65
C LEU A 28 -0.73 -5.64 -4.29
N SER A 29 -1.47 -4.54 -4.08
CA SER A 29 -2.35 -4.41 -2.91
C SER A 29 -3.49 -5.43 -2.94
N LEU A 30 -4.07 -5.77 -4.11
CA LEU A 30 -5.06 -6.84 -4.24
C LEU A 30 -4.50 -8.20 -3.85
N VAL A 31 -3.24 -8.51 -4.22
CA VAL A 31 -2.55 -9.71 -3.73
C VAL A 31 -2.45 -9.69 -2.21
N GLY A 32 -2.09 -8.55 -1.62
CA GLY A 32 -2.09 -8.33 -0.18
C GLY A 32 -3.47 -8.56 0.46
N GLY A 33 -4.53 -8.08 -0.17
CA GLY A 33 -5.93 -8.32 0.24
C GLY A 33 -6.32 -9.80 0.20
N ALA A 34 -5.91 -10.53 -0.83
CA ALA A 34 -6.14 -11.97 -0.93
C ALA A 34 -5.39 -12.75 0.17
N ILE A 35 -4.16 -12.35 0.48
CA ILE A 35 -3.40 -12.91 1.62
C ILE A 35 -4.13 -12.61 2.93
N SER A 36 -4.64 -11.39 3.12
CA SER A 36 -5.43 -11.01 4.30
C SER A 36 -6.66 -11.88 4.46
N PHE A 37 -7.39 -12.12 3.38
CA PHE A 37 -8.55 -13.02 3.36
C PHE A 37 -8.16 -14.45 3.74
N ALA A 38 -7.05 -14.98 3.22
CA ALA A 38 -6.57 -16.30 3.58
C ALA A 38 -6.15 -16.40 5.06
N LEU A 39 -5.46 -15.37 5.59
CA LEU A 39 -5.02 -15.33 6.98
C LEU A 39 -6.18 -15.17 7.97
N SER A 40 -7.26 -14.48 7.60
CA SER A 40 -8.47 -14.36 8.43
C SER A 40 -9.12 -15.73 8.71
N ARG A 41 -8.93 -16.70 7.81
CA ARG A 41 -9.43 -18.08 7.99
C ARG A 41 -8.67 -18.88 9.05
N VAL A 42 -7.44 -18.47 9.36
CA VAL A 42 -6.57 -19.17 10.33
C VAL A 42 -6.54 -18.43 11.67
N ASN A 43 -7.43 -17.46 11.88
CA ASN A 43 -7.48 -16.60 13.08
C ASN A 43 -6.15 -15.88 13.40
N ILE A 44 -5.31 -15.67 12.38
CA ILE A 44 -4.07 -14.91 12.53
C ILE A 44 -4.39 -13.42 12.46
N ILE A 45 -3.75 -12.67 13.36
CA ILE A 45 -3.97 -11.25 13.59
C ILE A 45 -3.95 -10.45 12.28
N ALA A 46 -5.09 -9.84 11.94
CA ALA A 46 -5.31 -9.04 10.72
C ALA A 46 -4.28 -7.90 10.50
N GLY A 47 -3.63 -7.45 11.58
CA GLY A 47 -2.63 -6.38 11.52
C GLY A 47 -1.40 -6.68 10.66
N ILE A 48 -0.92 -7.93 10.66
CA ILE A 48 0.24 -8.35 9.84
C ILE A 48 -0.11 -8.30 8.37
N ALA A 49 -1.32 -8.71 8.02
CA ALA A 49 -1.80 -8.71 6.64
C ALA A 49 -1.89 -7.29 6.05
N GLY A 50 -2.33 -6.31 6.85
CA GLY A 50 -2.36 -4.90 6.46
C GLY A 50 -0.96 -4.34 6.14
N LEU A 51 0.04 -4.69 6.96
CA LEU A 51 1.43 -4.30 6.73
C LEU A 51 1.96 -4.90 5.41
N VAL A 52 1.73 -6.18 5.17
CA VAL A 52 2.13 -6.87 3.92
C VAL A 52 1.49 -6.19 2.71
N SER A 53 0.22 -5.80 2.78
CA SER A 53 -0.49 -5.10 1.71
C SER A 53 0.16 -3.75 1.36
N ILE A 54 0.55 -2.95 2.36
CA ILE A 54 1.24 -1.67 2.16
C ILE A 54 2.62 -1.89 1.50
N LEU A 55 3.38 -2.89 1.99
CA LEU A 55 4.67 -3.24 1.44
C LEU A 55 4.59 -3.63 -0.04
N LEU A 56 3.68 -4.53 -0.37
CA LEU A 56 3.44 -4.99 -1.73
C LEU A 56 2.94 -3.85 -2.62
N GLY A 57 2.01 -3.03 -2.13
CA GLY A 57 1.49 -1.87 -2.85
C GLY A 57 2.58 -0.86 -3.18
N TYR A 58 3.43 -0.52 -2.21
CA TYR A 58 4.54 0.41 -2.43
C TYR A 58 5.60 -0.17 -3.38
N TRP A 59 5.97 -1.43 -3.21
CA TRP A 59 6.89 -2.10 -4.13
C TRP A 59 6.33 -2.15 -5.55
N GLY A 60 5.04 -2.44 -5.69
CA GLY A 60 4.34 -2.39 -6.97
C GLY A 60 4.39 -1.01 -7.61
N TYR A 61 4.10 0.04 -6.83
CA TYR A 61 4.21 1.40 -7.32
C TYR A 61 5.61 1.69 -7.86
N CYS A 62 6.65 1.50 -7.05
CA CYS A 62 8.03 1.80 -7.42
C CYS A 62 8.47 1.04 -8.68
N LYS A 63 8.12 -0.25 -8.76
CA LYS A 63 8.49 -1.11 -9.90
C LYS A 63 7.84 -0.66 -11.21
N PHE A 64 6.55 -0.31 -11.18
CA PHE A 64 5.80 0.08 -12.37
C PHE A 64 6.01 1.57 -12.74
N ALA A 65 6.24 2.43 -11.76
CA ALA A 65 6.59 3.83 -12.00
C ALA A 65 8.05 4.03 -12.47
N GLY A 66 8.92 3.01 -12.31
CA GLY A 66 10.32 3.08 -12.70
C GLY A 66 11.19 3.91 -11.75
N VAL A 67 10.78 4.08 -10.49
CA VAL A 67 11.49 4.88 -9.48
C VAL A 67 11.95 4.00 -8.32
N LYS A 68 13.11 4.33 -7.72
CA LYS A 68 13.62 3.61 -6.54
C LYS A 68 12.82 3.95 -5.29
N TYR A 69 12.60 5.24 -5.05
CA TYR A 69 11.86 5.76 -3.89
C TYR A 69 11.01 6.94 -4.34
N SER A 70 9.73 6.96 -3.91
CA SER A 70 8.82 8.07 -4.18
C SER A 70 7.92 8.29 -2.97
N MET A 71 7.93 9.52 -2.45
CA MET A 71 6.98 9.91 -1.38
C MET A 71 5.54 9.95 -1.89
N LYS A 72 5.34 10.40 -3.14
CA LYS A 72 4.01 10.38 -3.78
C LYS A 72 3.51 8.94 -3.91
N GLY A 73 4.40 8.05 -4.39
CA GLY A 73 4.10 6.62 -4.50
C GLY A 73 3.76 5.97 -3.17
N LEU A 74 4.44 6.35 -2.09
CA LEU A 74 4.15 5.84 -0.75
C LEU A 74 2.75 6.23 -0.27
N VAL A 75 2.36 7.50 -0.42
CA VAL A 75 1.02 7.97 -0.05
C VAL A 75 -0.06 7.26 -0.86
N ILE A 76 0.13 7.14 -2.17
CA ILE A 76 -0.80 6.44 -3.07
C ILE A 76 -0.91 4.96 -2.66
N ALA A 77 0.20 4.30 -2.40
CA ALA A 77 0.20 2.89 -1.98
C ALA A 77 -0.53 2.68 -0.65
N ILE A 78 -0.34 3.57 0.34
CA ILE A 78 -1.06 3.51 1.62
C ILE A 78 -2.56 3.65 1.40
N VAL A 79 -3.00 4.67 0.66
CA VAL A 79 -4.43 4.91 0.40
C VAL A 79 -5.07 3.72 -0.32
N LEU A 80 -4.42 3.22 -1.38
CA LEU A 80 -4.93 2.06 -2.12
C LEU A 80 -4.95 0.80 -1.26
N SER A 81 -3.91 0.57 -0.44
CA SER A 81 -3.88 -0.58 0.46
C SER A 81 -4.99 -0.53 1.52
N VAL A 82 -5.29 0.66 2.07
CA VAL A 82 -6.41 0.83 3.01
C VAL A 82 -7.74 0.51 2.33
N LEU A 83 -7.99 1.02 1.13
CA LEU A 83 -9.23 0.74 0.40
C LEU A 83 -9.39 -0.75 0.06
N VAL A 84 -8.31 -1.40 -0.39
CA VAL A 84 -8.31 -2.84 -0.67
C VAL A 84 -8.56 -3.65 0.60
N GLN A 85 -7.98 -3.25 1.73
CA GLN A 85 -8.16 -3.96 2.99
C GLN A 85 -9.59 -3.83 3.54
N ILE A 86 -10.21 -2.66 3.42
CA ILE A 86 -11.63 -2.48 3.76
C ILE A 86 -12.50 -3.39 2.89
N GLY A 87 -12.24 -3.44 1.57
CA GLY A 87 -12.95 -4.32 0.65
C GLY A 87 -12.74 -5.81 0.97
N ALA A 88 -11.51 -6.22 1.27
CA ALA A 88 -11.19 -7.59 1.65
C ALA A 88 -11.86 -8.00 2.98
N TYR A 89 -11.90 -7.10 3.96
CA TYR A 89 -12.60 -7.32 5.21
C TYR A 89 -14.11 -7.49 4.99
N TYR A 90 -14.72 -6.57 4.22
CA TYR A 90 -16.15 -6.65 3.86
C TYR A 90 -16.48 -7.98 3.18
N PHE A 91 -15.65 -8.39 2.22
CA PHE A 91 -15.80 -9.67 1.53
C PHE A 91 -15.65 -10.86 2.49
N SER A 92 -14.71 -10.78 3.43
CA SER A 92 -14.48 -11.83 4.44
C SER A 92 -15.70 -12.05 5.32
N VAL A 93 -16.31 -10.95 5.83
CA VAL A 93 -17.53 -11.02 6.66
C VAL A 93 -18.72 -11.57 5.87
N ALA A 94 -18.91 -11.10 4.62
CA ALA A 94 -19.97 -11.61 3.76
C ALA A 94 -19.81 -13.10 3.44
N PHE A 95 -18.57 -13.53 3.22
CA PHE A 95 -18.28 -14.95 2.95
C PHE A 95 -18.51 -15.82 4.19
N GLU A 96 -18.18 -15.34 5.36
CA GLU A 96 -18.41 -16.04 6.62
C GLU A 96 -19.92 -16.19 6.89
N LEU A 97 -20.69 -15.13 6.68
CA LEU A 97 -22.13 -15.14 6.76
C LEU A 97 -22.73 -16.15 5.77
N TRP A 98 -22.25 -16.15 4.53
CA TRP A 98 -22.69 -17.12 3.53
C TRP A 98 -22.38 -18.56 3.94
N MET A 99 -21.19 -18.81 4.50
CA MET A 99 -20.80 -20.16 4.97
C MET A 99 -21.69 -20.67 6.10
N GLN A 100 -22.17 -19.80 6.97
CA GLN A 100 -23.11 -20.16 8.05
C GLN A 100 -24.53 -20.43 7.53
N LEU A 101 -25.00 -19.61 6.59
CA LEU A 101 -26.39 -19.66 6.12
C LEU A 101 -26.66 -20.65 4.98
N LYS A 102 -25.63 -21.05 4.21
CA LYS A 102 -25.80 -21.89 3.02
C LYS A 102 -26.45 -23.25 3.30
N ASP A 103 -26.24 -23.79 4.51
CA ASP A 103 -26.76 -25.11 4.90
C ASP A 103 -28.14 -25.01 5.57
N GLU A 104 -28.52 -23.82 6.05
CA GLU A 104 -29.79 -23.56 6.75
C GLU A 104 -30.85 -22.99 5.80
N ILE A 105 -30.46 -22.15 4.83
CA ILE A 105 -31.40 -21.45 3.95
C ILE A 105 -31.13 -21.82 2.50
N PRO A 106 -32.01 -22.63 1.86
CA PRO A 106 -31.87 -22.98 0.45
C PRO A 106 -31.90 -21.73 -0.45
N GLY A 107 -30.91 -21.63 -1.35
CA GLY A 107 -30.86 -20.53 -2.33
C GLY A 107 -30.10 -19.30 -1.88
N VAL A 108 -29.53 -19.29 -0.70
CA VAL A 108 -28.62 -18.19 -0.27
C VAL A 108 -27.35 -18.21 -1.10
N THR A 109 -27.04 -17.08 -1.71
CA THR A 109 -25.82 -16.86 -2.49
C THR A 109 -24.90 -15.85 -1.80
N LEU A 110 -23.60 -15.93 -2.09
CA LEU A 110 -22.62 -14.95 -1.59
C LEU A 110 -23.00 -13.51 -2.00
N GLY A 111 -23.51 -13.32 -3.21
CA GLY A 111 -23.97 -12.01 -3.70
C GLY A 111 -25.09 -11.43 -2.85
N LEU A 112 -26.07 -12.28 -2.46
CA LEU A 112 -27.15 -11.88 -1.57
C LEU A 112 -26.63 -11.49 -0.17
N CYS A 113 -25.66 -12.25 0.36
CA CYS A 113 -25.03 -11.90 1.64
C CYS A 113 -24.29 -10.58 1.55
N MET A 114 -23.56 -10.31 0.46
CA MET A 114 -22.90 -9.02 0.26
C MET A 114 -23.89 -7.85 0.17
N GLU A 115 -25.01 -8.02 -0.53
CA GLU A 115 -26.04 -7.00 -0.67
C GLU A 115 -26.74 -6.70 0.66
N LYS A 116 -27.02 -7.74 1.45
CA LYS A 116 -27.74 -7.61 2.73
C LYS A 116 -26.85 -7.34 3.93
N LEU A 117 -25.53 -7.46 3.79
CA LEU A 117 -24.59 -7.27 4.89
C LEU A 117 -24.75 -5.91 5.60
N PRO A 118 -24.88 -4.75 4.91
CA PRO A 118 -25.06 -3.47 5.57
C PRO A 118 -26.34 -3.41 6.43
N GLU A 119 -27.40 -4.02 5.93
CA GLU A 119 -28.69 -4.08 6.64
C GLU A 119 -28.59 -4.97 7.89
N ILE A 120 -27.96 -6.14 7.77
CA ILE A 120 -27.75 -7.07 8.89
C ILE A 120 -26.85 -6.44 9.95
N VAL A 121 -25.73 -5.85 9.55
CA VAL A 121 -24.80 -5.20 10.49
C VAL A 121 -25.44 -4.01 11.20
N SER A 122 -26.30 -3.24 10.50
CA SER A 122 -26.95 -2.07 11.11
C SER A 122 -28.13 -2.44 12.02
N SER A 123 -28.75 -3.60 11.83
CA SER A 123 -29.92 -4.05 12.62
C SER A 123 -29.53 -4.67 13.97
N ASP A 124 -28.30 -5.17 14.09
CA ASP A 124 -27.80 -5.78 15.33
C ASP A 124 -26.60 -5.01 15.89
N SER A 125 -26.79 -4.41 17.07
CA SER A 125 -25.76 -3.60 17.73
C SER A 125 -24.55 -4.41 18.19
N GLU A 126 -24.71 -5.70 18.45
CA GLU A 126 -23.61 -6.60 18.85
C GLU A 126 -22.73 -6.93 17.63
N ILE A 127 -23.35 -7.27 16.51
CA ILE A 127 -22.65 -7.50 15.24
C ILE A 127 -21.94 -6.22 14.77
N MET A 128 -22.62 -5.07 14.84
CA MET A 128 -22.06 -3.77 14.49
C MET A 128 -20.85 -3.44 15.38
N GLY A 129 -20.96 -3.69 16.69
CA GLY A 129 -19.85 -3.50 17.63
C GLY A 129 -18.64 -4.37 17.32
N GLY A 130 -18.84 -5.63 16.93
CA GLY A 130 -17.80 -6.54 16.48
C GLY A 130 -17.09 -6.03 15.21
N VAL A 131 -17.85 -5.70 14.18
CA VAL A 131 -17.33 -5.18 12.90
C VAL A 131 -16.55 -3.88 13.10
N VAL A 132 -17.07 -2.93 13.88
CA VAL A 132 -16.39 -1.66 14.15
C VAL A 132 -15.10 -1.88 14.93
N LYS A 133 -15.09 -2.78 15.91
CA LYS A 133 -13.90 -3.12 16.68
C LYS A 133 -12.81 -3.73 15.80
N ASP A 134 -13.15 -4.70 14.99
CA ASP A 134 -12.19 -5.42 14.13
C ASP A 134 -11.64 -4.51 13.03
N LEU A 135 -12.51 -3.73 12.38
CA LEU A 135 -12.11 -2.74 11.39
C LEU A 135 -11.25 -1.63 12.01
N GLY A 136 -11.63 -1.17 13.20
CA GLY A 136 -10.86 -0.17 13.95
C GLY A 136 -9.47 -0.68 14.32
N LEU A 137 -9.36 -1.93 14.78
CA LEU A 137 -8.09 -2.57 15.09
C LEU A 137 -7.21 -2.72 13.84
N LEU A 138 -7.79 -3.16 12.72
CA LEU A 138 -7.11 -3.29 11.44
C LEU A 138 -6.55 -1.93 10.97
N LEU A 139 -7.37 -0.87 11.00
CA LEU A 139 -6.96 0.48 10.62
C LEU A 139 -5.88 1.04 11.56
N LEU A 140 -5.98 0.77 12.87
CA LEU A 140 -4.96 1.17 13.85
C LEU A 140 -3.60 0.53 13.53
N PHE A 141 -3.56 -0.77 13.28
CA PHE A 141 -2.32 -1.46 12.90
C PHE A 141 -1.76 -0.95 11.57
N MET A 142 -2.62 -0.68 10.58
CA MET A 142 -2.20 -0.09 9.31
C MET A 142 -1.63 1.32 9.50
N ALA A 143 -2.19 2.14 10.38
CA ALA A 143 -1.69 3.47 10.69
C ALA A 143 -0.29 3.41 11.34
N ILE A 144 -0.09 2.52 12.32
CA ILE A 144 1.21 2.31 12.96
C ILE A 144 2.25 1.84 11.94
N ALA A 145 1.89 0.85 11.12
CA ALA A 145 2.75 0.33 10.06
C ALA A 145 3.11 1.42 9.03
N SER A 146 2.13 2.22 8.61
CA SER A 146 2.33 3.34 7.67
C SER A 146 3.29 4.37 8.25
N PHE A 147 3.14 4.74 9.52
CA PHE A 147 4.01 5.70 10.19
C PHE A 147 5.47 5.22 10.23
N TYR A 148 5.69 3.96 10.60
CA TYR A 148 7.02 3.36 10.60
C TYR A 148 7.63 3.35 9.20
N TYR A 149 6.85 3.01 8.19
CA TYR A 149 7.29 2.93 6.80
C TYR A 149 7.63 4.30 6.21
N VAL A 150 6.79 5.30 6.46
CA VAL A 150 7.04 6.71 6.07
C VAL A 150 8.36 7.17 6.64
N ARG A 151 8.62 6.93 7.94
CA ARG A 151 9.88 7.30 8.58
C ARG A 151 11.09 6.63 7.94
N THR A 152 10.99 5.33 7.65
CA THR A 152 12.07 4.55 7.02
C THR A 152 12.38 5.06 5.61
N ILE A 153 11.36 5.31 4.79
CA ILE A 153 11.53 5.82 3.42
C ILE A 153 12.11 7.24 3.42
N LEU A 154 11.66 8.12 4.32
CA LEU A 154 12.22 9.46 4.48
C LEU A 154 13.72 9.42 4.82
N GLN A 155 14.14 8.50 5.69
CA GLN A 155 15.56 8.34 6.04
C GLN A 155 16.37 7.87 4.81
N ARG A 156 15.84 6.95 4.01
CA ARG A 156 16.52 6.47 2.79
C ARG A 156 16.65 7.57 1.74
N ILE A 157 15.60 8.35 1.50
CA ILE A 157 15.63 9.49 0.56
C ILE A 157 16.66 10.55 1.03
N LYS A 158 16.73 10.83 2.34
CA LYS A 158 17.72 11.77 2.88
C LYS A 158 19.15 11.25 2.73
N ALA A 159 19.39 9.97 2.97
CA ALA A 159 20.70 9.35 2.82
C ALA A 159 21.17 9.34 1.35
N GLU A 160 20.26 9.11 0.40
CA GLU A 160 20.58 9.14 -1.03
C GLU A 160 20.98 10.56 -1.48
N LYS A 161 20.22 11.58 -1.07
CA LYS A 161 20.56 12.98 -1.34
C LYS A 161 21.87 13.43 -0.69
N ALA A 162 22.20 12.92 0.50
CA ALA A 162 23.47 13.24 1.16
C ALA A 162 24.67 12.61 0.42
N ASN A 163 24.50 11.46 -0.20
CA ASN A 163 25.55 10.80 -0.99
C ASN A 163 25.76 11.44 -2.39
N GLU A 164 24.78 12.16 -2.92
CA GLU A 164 24.87 12.88 -4.19
C GLU A 164 25.59 14.23 -4.07
N GLN A 165 25.68 14.81 -2.87
CA GLN A 165 26.31 16.13 -2.65
C GLN A 165 27.84 16.19 -2.55
N PRO A 166 28.62 15.12 -2.23
CA PRO A 166 30.08 15.26 -2.11
C PRO A 166 30.81 15.46 -3.44
N ALA A 167 30.23 15.06 -4.56
CA ALA A 167 30.93 15.12 -5.87
C ALA A 167 30.94 16.52 -6.51
N ALA A 168 30.12 17.45 -6.04
CA ALA A 168 30.03 18.80 -6.62
C ALA A 168 30.97 19.83 -5.95
N GLN A 169 31.55 19.52 -4.80
CA GLN A 169 32.40 20.46 -4.04
C GLN A 169 33.92 20.24 -4.20
N GLU A 170 34.37 19.15 -4.80
CA GLU A 170 35.81 18.86 -4.97
C GLU A 170 36.42 19.32 -6.31
N SER A 171 35.72 20.07 -7.14
CA SER A 171 36.22 20.41 -8.49
C SER A 171 36.65 21.87 -8.70
N PHE A 172 37.00 22.60 -7.63
CA PHE A 172 37.75 23.86 -7.77
C PHE A 172 38.96 23.83 -6.89
N PRO A 173 40.13 23.34 -7.36
CA PRO A 173 41.40 23.77 -6.80
C PRO A 173 41.62 25.22 -7.23
N ASP A 174 41.85 26.08 -6.22
CA ASP A 174 42.26 27.46 -6.36
C ASP A 174 43.39 27.58 -7.38
N LEU A 175 43.11 28.18 -8.53
CA LEU A 175 44.15 28.74 -9.42
C LEU A 175 44.24 30.24 -9.15
N GLU A 176 44.78 30.59 -7.99
CA GLU A 176 45.41 31.88 -7.74
C GLU A 176 46.90 31.63 -7.42
N GLN A 177 47.75 31.73 -8.43
CA GLN A 177 49.10 32.29 -8.38
C GLN A 177 49.55 32.75 -9.75
#